data_1428c0de675fe712fa532b2e0d885591
#
_entry.id   1428c0de675fe712fa532b2e0d885591
#
_cell.length_a   1.000
_cell.length_b   1.000
_cell.length_c   1.000
_cell.angle_alpha   90.00
_cell.angle_beta   90.00
_cell.angle_gamma   90.00
#
_symmetry.space_group_name_H-M   'P 1'
#
loop_
_entity.id
_entity.type
_entity.pdbx_description
1 polymer ?
#
loop_
_entity_poly.entity_id
_entity_poly.type
_entity_poly.pdbx_seq_one_letter_code
_entity_poly.pdbx_strand_id
1 'polypeptide(L)'
;MPHTIAVAGKGGVGKTTTCGMIIDYLCSKGKGPVLVVGADANSNLNEVLGVEVETSLGAIREEMAQAELKGGIPSGMTKADYAEFKFNSAIVEEDDFDMLVMGRTQGKGCYCFVNGVLKTQVDKYAKNYKYVVMDNEAGLEHVARGTLPHVDTMLLVSDCSRRGIQAAARVAEMIGEMELNPARMGLIVNRAPGGVLDAGVREEIEKHGLELLGVLPQDEGVYRCDCDGEPSAKLPGTNPVKTALKEIMQSIGL
;
A
#
# COMPACT_ATOMS: atom_id res chain seq x y z
N MET A 1 -5.52 -16.34 -8.63
CA MET A 1 -4.88 -15.52 -7.57
C MET A 1 -5.32 -14.10 -7.77
N PRO A 2 -5.41 -13.28 -6.71
CA PRO A 2 -5.71 -11.85 -6.87
C PRO A 2 -4.63 -11.15 -7.70
N HIS A 3 -4.99 -10.07 -8.37
CA HIS A 3 -4.01 -9.18 -8.97
C HIS A 3 -3.47 -8.23 -7.91
N THR A 4 -2.18 -8.30 -7.63
CA THR A 4 -1.54 -7.54 -6.55
C THR A 4 -0.87 -6.29 -7.08
N ILE A 5 -1.27 -5.13 -6.55
CA ILE A 5 -0.74 -3.82 -6.87
C ILE A 5 0.02 -3.31 -5.64
N ALA A 6 1.29 -3.02 -5.78
CA ALA A 6 2.10 -2.42 -4.73
C ALA A 6 2.52 -1.01 -5.10
N VAL A 7 2.35 -0.08 -4.17
CA VAL A 7 2.78 1.32 -4.32
C VAL A 7 4.05 1.53 -3.49
N ALA A 8 5.10 2.04 -4.12
CA ALA A 8 6.39 2.26 -3.49
C ALA A 8 7.00 3.63 -3.88
N GLY A 9 7.98 4.10 -3.12
CA GLY A 9 8.66 5.38 -3.39
C GLY A 9 9.18 6.01 -2.11
N LYS A 10 9.90 7.12 -2.24
CA LYS A 10 10.46 7.87 -1.10
C LYS A 10 9.36 8.37 -0.14
N GLY A 11 9.71 8.60 1.12
CA GLY A 11 8.82 9.27 2.10
C GLY A 11 8.34 10.64 1.61
N GLY A 12 7.06 10.95 1.83
CA GLY A 12 6.47 12.27 1.54
C GLY A 12 6.10 12.54 0.08
N VAL A 13 6.28 11.61 -0.86
CA VAL A 13 5.94 11.81 -2.29
C VAL A 13 4.45 11.63 -2.60
N GLY A 14 3.63 11.21 -1.63
CA GLY A 14 2.18 11.00 -1.80
C GLY A 14 1.80 9.58 -2.18
N LYS A 15 2.58 8.56 -1.78
CA LYS A 15 2.25 7.14 -1.97
C LYS A 15 0.87 6.78 -1.42
N THR A 16 0.66 7.07 -0.14
CA THR A 16 -0.58 6.76 0.59
C THR A 16 -1.81 7.41 -0.07
N THR A 17 -1.72 8.68 -0.43
CA THR A 17 -2.77 9.40 -1.16
C THR A 17 -3.04 8.76 -2.52
N THR A 18 -1.99 8.44 -3.28
CA THR A 18 -2.10 7.76 -4.58
C THR A 18 -2.73 6.37 -4.41
N CYS A 19 -2.31 5.62 -3.39
CA CYS A 19 -2.86 4.31 -3.06
C CYS A 19 -4.36 4.38 -2.75
N GLY A 20 -4.78 5.32 -1.90
CA GLY A 20 -6.20 5.54 -1.59
C GLY A 20 -7.04 5.87 -2.82
N MET A 21 -6.51 6.68 -3.73
CA MET A 21 -7.19 6.99 -4.99
C MET A 21 -7.25 5.81 -5.97
N ILE A 22 -6.24 4.91 -5.97
CA ILE A 22 -6.28 3.65 -6.73
C ILE A 22 -7.39 2.75 -6.21
N ILE A 23 -7.51 2.63 -4.89
CA ILE A 23 -8.56 1.84 -4.23
C ILE A 23 -9.94 2.38 -4.61
N ASP A 24 -10.16 3.68 -4.46
CA ASP A 24 -11.42 4.33 -4.87
C ASP A 24 -11.71 4.10 -6.36
N TYR A 25 -10.71 4.19 -7.24
CA TYR A 25 -10.88 3.88 -8.65
C TYR A 25 -11.36 2.45 -8.88
N LEU A 26 -10.73 1.44 -8.26
CA LEU A 26 -11.09 0.05 -8.42
C LEU A 26 -12.52 -0.22 -7.91
N CYS A 27 -12.88 0.31 -6.74
CA CYS A 27 -14.21 0.22 -6.15
C CYS A 27 -15.26 0.89 -7.03
N SER A 28 -15.03 2.14 -7.49
CA SER A 28 -15.94 2.89 -8.36
C SER A 28 -16.20 2.22 -9.71
N LYS A 29 -15.31 1.34 -10.16
CA LYS A 29 -15.44 0.54 -11.39
C LYS A 29 -16.08 -0.84 -11.17
N GLY A 30 -16.51 -1.15 -9.95
CA GLY A 30 -17.05 -2.46 -9.61
C GLY A 30 -16.04 -3.60 -9.79
N LYS A 31 -14.75 -3.28 -9.64
CA LYS A 31 -13.65 -4.25 -9.78
C LYS A 31 -13.44 -5.08 -8.50
N GLY A 32 -14.22 -4.84 -7.44
CA GLY A 32 -14.14 -5.60 -6.18
C GLY A 32 -14.38 -7.10 -6.30
N PRO A 33 -14.17 -7.87 -5.23
CA PRO A 33 -13.70 -7.36 -3.93
C PRO A 33 -12.21 -6.97 -3.93
N VAL A 34 -11.87 -5.92 -3.16
CA VAL A 34 -10.51 -5.37 -3.02
C VAL A 34 -10.03 -5.57 -1.58
N LEU A 35 -8.84 -6.14 -1.40
CA LEU A 35 -8.15 -6.16 -0.11
C LEU A 35 -7.12 -5.03 -0.08
N VAL A 36 -7.23 -4.17 0.91
CA VAL A 36 -6.31 -3.06 1.16
C VAL A 36 -5.33 -3.46 2.24
N VAL A 37 -4.04 -3.29 2.01
CA VAL A 37 -2.99 -3.57 2.98
C VAL A 37 -2.16 -2.32 3.24
N GLY A 38 -2.33 -1.73 4.42
CA GLY A 38 -1.46 -0.67 4.92
C GLY A 38 -0.18 -1.27 5.49
N ALA A 39 0.86 -1.36 4.66
CA ALA A 39 2.13 -1.98 5.02
C ALA A 39 3.15 -0.99 5.60
N ASP A 40 2.89 0.31 5.56
CA ASP A 40 3.69 1.34 6.23
C ASP A 40 3.18 1.55 7.67
N ALA A 41 4.05 1.37 8.63
CA ALA A 41 3.73 1.55 10.06
C ALA A 41 3.38 3.00 10.45
N ASN A 42 3.72 3.95 9.60
CA ASN A 42 3.41 5.37 9.76
C ASN A 42 2.38 5.84 8.71
N SER A 43 1.79 4.91 7.96
CA SER A 43 0.81 5.21 6.93
C SER A 43 -0.53 5.59 7.56
N ASN A 44 -1.11 6.64 7.04
CA ASN A 44 -2.45 7.10 7.36
C ASN A 44 -3.42 6.72 6.23
N LEU A 45 -3.24 5.53 5.63
CA LEU A 45 -4.10 5.07 4.55
C LEU A 45 -5.58 4.97 4.98
N ASN A 46 -5.80 4.60 6.23
CA ASN A 46 -7.13 4.63 6.84
C ASN A 46 -7.74 6.03 6.86
N GLU A 47 -6.97 7.08 7.18
CA GLU A 47 -7.43 8.48 7.12
C GLU A 47 -7.75 8.90 5.69
N VAL A 48 -6.88 8.56 4.73
CA VAL A 48 -7.08 8.83 3.30
C VAL A 48 -8.37 8.19 2.78
N LEU A 49 -8.72 6.99 3.27
CA LEU A 49 -9.94 6.26 2.91
C LEU A 49 -11.15 6.69 3.76
N GLY A 50 -10.93 7.34 4.90
CA GLY A 50 -11.96 7.73 5.86
C GLY A 50 -12.54 6.53 6.62
N VAL A 51 -11.65 5.66 7.10
CA VAL A 51 -11.96 4.40 7.80
C VAL A 51 -11.31 4.40 9.17
N GLU A 52 -12.02 3.90 10.18
CA GLU A 52 -11.48 3.71 11.53
C GLU A 52 -10.82 2.33 11.66
N VAL A 53 -9.63 2.28 12.23
CA VAL A 53 -8.85 1.05 12.46
C VAL A 53 -8.63 0.88 13.96
N GLU A 54 -9.25 -0.15 14.55
CA GLU A 54 -9.15 -0.41 15.99
C GLU A 54 -7.84 -1.10 16.37
N THR A 55 -7.34 -1.99 15.53
CA THR A 55 -6.11 -2.76 15.80
C THR A 55 -5.31 -3.05 14.53
N SER A 56 -4.05 -3.43 14.70
CA SER A 56 -3.15 -3.78 13.62
C SER A 56 -2.56 -5.19 13.81
N LEU A 57 -2.06 -5.79 12.74
CA LEU A 57 -1.38 -7.09 12.82
C LEU A 57 -0.13 -7.05 13.72
N GLY A 58 0.54 -5.89 13.79
CA GLY A 58 1.66 -5.66 14.71
C GLY A 58 1.22 -5.71 16.19
N ALA A 59 0.10 -5.07 16.52
CA ALA A 59 -0.49 -5.12 17.87
C ALA A 59 -0.92 -6.55 18.25
N ILE A 60 -1.59 -7.25 17.34
CA ILE A 60 -1.98 -8.66 17.53
C ILE A 60 -0.75 -9.55 17.76
N ARG A 61 0.31 -9.35 17.00
CA ARG A 61 1.56 -10.08 17.17
C ARG A 61 2.14 -9.89 18.57
N GLU A 62 2.13 -8.68 19.08
CA GLU A 62 2.63 -8.39 20.44
C GLU A 62 1.73 -9.03 21.51
N GLU A 63 0.42 -8.92 21.34
CA GLU A 63 -0.55 -9.56 22.23
C GLU A 63 -0.36 -11.09 22.26
N MET A 64 -0.20 -11.73 21.11
CA MET A 64 0.04 -13.17 21.01
C MET A 64 1.36 -13.57 21.69
N ALA A 65 2.43 -12.81 21.49
CA ALA A 65 3.71 -13.09 22.14
C ALA A 65 3.62 -12.97 23.66
N GLN A 66 2.86 -12.00 24.17
CA GLN A 66 2.59 -11.86 25.61
C GLN A 66 1.71 -12.98 26.14
N ALA A 67 0.69 -13.40 25.39
CA ALA A 67 -0.18 -14.51 25.76
C ALA A 67 0.58 -15.84 25.85
N GLU A 68 1.54 -16.07 24.95
CA GLU A 68 2.43 -17.24 25.02
C GLU A 68 3.29 -17.25 26.29
N LEU A 69 3.85 -16.11 26.67
CA LEU A 69 4.73 -15.99 27.85
C LEU A 69 3.97 -16.10 29.17
N LYS A 70 2.74 -15.57 29.22
CA LYS A 70 1.93 -15.46 30.45
C LYS A 70 0.83 -16.52 30.57
N GLY A 71 0.67 -17.42 29.60
CA GLY A 71 -0.40 -18.41 29.59
C GLY A 71 -1.79 -17.81 29.32
N GLY A 72 -1.87 -16.71 28.57
CA GLY A 72 -3.10 -15.97 28.30
C GLY A 72 -3.96 -16.48 27.14
N ILE A 73 -3.62 -17.64 26.53
CA ILE A 73 -4.46 -18.26 25.50
C ILE A 73 -5.66 -18.92 26.18
N PRO A 74 -6.91 -18.67 25.73
CA PRO A 74 -8.11 -19.25 26.32
C PRO A 74 -8.05 -20.79 26.35
N SER A 75 -8.55 -21.38 27.45
CA SER A 75 -8.61 -22.84 27.60
C SER A 75 -9.41 -23.48 26.47
N GLY A 76 -8.84 -24.48 25.81
CA GLY A 76 -9.47 -25.19 24.69
C GLY A 76 -9.18 -24.60 23.31
N MET A 77 -8.44 -23.49 23.23
CA MET A 77 -7.99 -22.91 21.96
C MET A 77 -6.54 -23.28 21.67
N THR A 78 -6.24 -23.68 20.44
CA THR A 78 -4.85 -23.81 20.01
C THR A 78 -4.25 -22.41 19.71
N LYS A 79 -2.92 -22.32 19.67
CA LYS A 79 -2.24 -21.07 19.27
C LYS A 79 -2.65 -20.61 17.87
N ALA A 80 -2.89 -21.56 16.97
CA ALA A 80 -3.32 -21.28 15.59
C ALA A 80 -4.75 -20.71 15.56
N ASP A 81 -5.67 -21.32 16.30
CA ASP A 81 -7.06 -20.85 16.40
C ASP A 81 -7.14 -19.45 17.03
N TYR A 82 -6.33 -19.22 18.07
CA TYR A 82 -6.25 -17.90 18.69
C TYR A 82 -5.68 -16.84 17.74
N ALA A 83 -4.66 -17.19 16.96
CA ALA A 83 -4.11 -16.31 15.94
C ALA A 83 -5.13 -16.00 14.83
N GLU A 84 -5.88 -17.00 14.37
CA GLU A 84 -6.94 -16.80 13.36
C GLU A 84 -8.07 -15.93 13.91
N PHE A 85 -8.50 -16.16 15.14
CA PHE A 85 -9.49 -15.31 15.81
C PHE A 85 -9.03 -13.85 15.91
N LYS A 86 -7.78 -13.63 16.35
CA LYS A 86 -7.20 -12.28 16.46
C LYS A 86 -6.97 -11.64 15.09
N PHE A 87 -6.55 -12.40 14.09
CA PHE A 87 -6.41 -11.91 12.73
C PHE A 87 -7.76 -11.39 12.19
N ASN A 88 -8.83 -12.17 12.37
CA ASN A 88 -10.15 -11.76 11.92
C ASN A 88 -10.63 -10.48 12.61
N SER A 89 -10.24 -10.23 13.87
CA SER A 89 -10.56 -8.99 14.58
C SER A 89 -9.79 -7.76 14.09
N ALA A 90 -8.75 -7.93 13.27
CA ALA A 90 -7.99 -6.83 12.66
C ALA A 90 -8.46 -6.45 11.26
N ILE A 91 -9.37 -7.24 10.70
CA ILE A 91 -9.95 -6.92 9.40
C ILE A 91 -11.00 -5.85 9.60
N VAL A 92 -10.87 -4.74 8.89
CA VAL A 92 -11.90 -3.71 8.79
C VAL A 92 -12.67 -4.00 7.52
N GLU A 93 -13.96 -4.29 7.66
CA GLU A 93 -14.85 -4.62 6.55
C GLU A 93 -15.65 -3.37 6.16
N GLU A 94 -15.52 -2.95 4.91
CA GLU A 94 -16.25 -1.86 4.28
C GLU A 94 -17.09 -2.39 3.10
N ASP A 95 -18.04 -1.61 2.62
CA ASP A 95 -18.96 -2.05 1.56
C ASP A 95 -18.23 -2.48 0.26
N ASP A 96 -17.13 -1.80 -0.10
CA ASP A 96 -16.44 -1.97 -1.37
C ASP A 96 -15.05 -2.62 -1.23
N PHE A 97 -14.49 -2.64 -0.04
CA PHE A 97 -13.16 -3.20 0.25
C PHE A 97 -13.02 -3.61 1.70
N ASP A 98 -12.09 -4.51 1.96
CA ASP A 98 -11.64 -4.82 3.32
C ASP A 98 -10.21 -4.30 3.52
N MET A 99 -9.90 -3.90 4.75
CA MET A 99 -8.60 -3.32 5.07
C MET A 99 -7.89 -4.07 6.20
N LEU A 100 -6.58 -4.27 6.01
CA LEU A 100 -5.64 -4.76 7.01
C LEU A 100 -4.50 -3.76 7.19
N VAL A 101 -4.19 -3.42 8.44
CA VAL A 101 -3.04 -2.58 8.77
C VAL A 101 -1.96 -3.42 9.40
N MET A 102 -0.76 -3.40 8.79
CA MET A 102 0.40 -4.15 9.30
C MET A 102 0.90 -3.60 10.64
N GLY A 103 0.91 -2.28 10.81
CA GLY A 103 1.36 -1.61 12.03
C GLY A 103 2.87 -1.77 12.30
N ARG A 104 3.34 -1.11 13.37
CA ARG A 104 4.75 -1.18 13.78
C ARG A 104 5.10 -2.53 14.35
N THR A 105 6.27 -3.01 14.00
CA THR A 105 6.89 -4.15 14.67
C THR A 105 7.72 -3.63 15.85
N GLN A 106 7.11 -3.48 17.02
CA GLN A 106 7.83 -3.10 18.25
C GLN A 106 8.21 -4.37 19.04
N GLY A 107 9.39 -4.38 19.65
CA GLY A 107 9.81 -5.43 20.57
C GLY A 107 11.13 -6.13 20.21
N LYS A 108 11.92 -6.45 21.26
CA LYS A 108 13.13 -7.29 21.17
C LYS A 108 12.71 -8.75 21.26
N GLY A 109 12.76 -9.49 20.16
CA GLY A 109 12.49 -10.93 20.18
C GLY A 109 12.36 -11.55 18.81
N CYS A 110 12.52 -12.86 18.72
CA CYS A 110 12.24 -13.62 17.49
C CYS A 110 10.75 -13.96 17.47
N TYR A 111 10.00 -13.25 16.62
CA TYR A 111 8.57 -13.49 16.41
C TYR A 111 8.30 -14.40 15.20
N CYS A 112 9.26 -15.26 14.85
CA CYS A 112 9.22 -16.06 13.61
C CYS A 112 7.95 -16.90 13.50
N PHE A 113 7.48 -17.49 14.60
CA PHE A 113 6.26 -18.30 14.62
C PHE A 113 5.03 -17.45 14.32
N VAL A 114 4.85 -16.36 15.07
CA VAL A 114 3.69 -15.46 14.93
C VAL A 114 3.65 -14.81 13.54
N ASN A 115 4.81 -14.36 13.04
CA ASN A 115 4.92 -13.82 11.69
C ASN A 115 4.55 -14.87 10.62
N GLY A 116 4.96 -16.12 10.79
CA GLY A 116 4.59 -17.21 9.88
C GLY A 116 3.09 -17.50 9.89
N VAL A 117 2.45 -17.49 11.06
CA VAL A 117 1.00 -17.67 11.17
C VAL A 117 0.26 -16.50 10.54
N LEU A 118 0.63 -15.26 10.84
CA LEU A 118 -0.01 -14.08 10.28
C LEU A 118 0.15 -14.03 8.75
N LYS A 119 1.34 -14.35 8.22
CA LYS A 119 1.55 -14.48 6.77
C LYS A 119 0.58 -15.50 6.17
N THR A 120 0.47 -16.67 6.76
CA THR A 120 -0.43 -17.73 6.29
C THR A 120 -1.88 -17.25 6.26
N GLN A 121 -2.30 -16.48 7.26
CA GLN A 121 -3.66 -15.92 7.30
C GLN A 121 -3.85 -14.85 6.21
N VAL A 122 -2.89 -13.94 6.02
CA VAL A 122 -2.94 -12.95 4.92
C VAL A 122 -3.03 -13.65 3.57
N ASP A 123 -2.18 -14.66 3.32
CA ASP A 123 -2.18 -15.41 2.06
C ASP A 123 -3.49 -16.18 1.83
N LYS A 124 -4.07 -16.74 2.89
CA LYS A 124 -5.37 -17.43 2.84
C LYS A 124 -6.51 -16.45 2.54
N TYR A 125 -6.51 -15.32 3.24
CA TYR A 125 -7.56 -14.31 3.14
C TYR A 125 -7.53 -13.60 1.78
N ALA A 126 -6.36 -13.22 1.29
CA ALA A 126 -6.17 -12.55 0.01
C ALA A 126 -6.78 -13.31 -1.19
N LYS A 127 -6.86 -14.65 -1.12
CA LYS A 127 -7.46 -15.48 -2.19
C LYS A 127 -8.94 -15.21 -2.46
N ASN A 128 -9.63 -14.59 -1.52
CA ASN A 128 -11.05 -14.23 -1.65
C ASN A 128 -11.26 -12.95 -2.46
N TYR A 129 -10.19 -12.24 -2.81
CA TYR A 129 -10.23 -10.94 -3.48
C TYR A 129 -9.79 -11.03 -4.93
N LYS A 130 -10.28 -10.09 -5.74
CA LYS A 130 -9.80 -9.91 -7.13
C LYS A 130 -8.53 -9.08 -7.18
N TYR A 131 -8.44 -8.09 -6.29
CA TYR A 131 -7.30 -7.17 -6.18
C TYR A 131 -6.80 -7.13 -4.75
N VAL A 132 -5.48 -7.03 -4.61
CA VAL A 132 -4.80 -6.65 -3.37
C VAL A 132 -4.03 -5.38 -3.64
N VAL A 133 -4.29 -4.31 -2.89
CA VAL A 133 -3.59 -3.03 -3.05
C VAL A 133 -2.78 -2.75 -1.79
N MET A 134 -1.47 -2.53 -1.97
CA MET A 134 -0.52 -2.37 -0.87
C MET A 134 0.12 -0.99 -0.87
N ASP A 135 -0.03 -0.26 0.23
CA ASP A 135 0.73 0.96 0.52
C ASP A 135 2.00 0.60 1.28
N ASN A 136 3.16 0.64 0.60
CA ASN A 136 4.42 0.22 1.19
C ASN A 136 5.19 1.37 1.83
N GLU A 137 5.91 1.04 2.90
CA GLU A 137 6.96 1.88 3.45
C GLU A 137 8.07 2.16 2.42
N ALA A 138 8.84 3.22 2.63
CA ALA A 138 9.89 3.66 1.71
C ALA A 138 10.98 2.58 1.42
N GLY A 139 11.12 1.57 2.28
CA GLY A 139 12.15 0.53 2.17
C GLY A 139 11.66 -0.82 1.65
N LEU A 140 10.41 -0.98 1.24
CA LEU A 140 9.82 -2.26 0.80
C LEU A 140 10.02 -3.44 1.79
N GLU A 141 10.24 -3.14 3.07
CA GLU A 141 10.65 -4.13 4.07
C GLU A 141 9.66 -5.29 4.22
N HIS A 142 8.36 -5.01 4.13
CA HIS A 142 7.33 -6.05 4.22
C HIS A 142 7.29 -6.95 2.98
N VAL A 143 7.54 -6.39 1.81
CA VAL A 143 7.67 -7.15 0.56
C VAL A 143 8.95 -8.00 0.58
N ALA A 144 10.07 -7.39 1.00
CA ALA A 144 11.37 -8.07 1.13
C ALA A 144 11.35 -9.25 2.09
N ARG A 145 10.61 -9.13 3.18
CA ARG A 145 10.46 -10.21 4.17
C ARG A 145 9.50 -11.32 3.70
N GLY A 146 8.98 -11.23 2.47
CA GLY A 146 8.00 -12.18 1.94
C GLY A 146 6.73 -12.26 2.80
N THR A 147 6.38 -11.18 3.49
CA THR A 147 5.17 -11.11 4.32
C THR A 147 3.92 -10.97 3.46
N LEU A 148 4.10 -10.59 2.20
CA LEU A 148 3.03 -10.36 1.23
C LEU A 148 3.22 -11.23 -0.01
N PRO A 149 2.14 -11.53 -0.74
CA PRO A 149 2.18 -12.39 -1.91
C PRO A 149 2.99 -11.76 -3.06
N HIS A 150 3.13 -12.50 -4.14
CA HIS A 150 3.67 -12.02 -5.42
C HIS A 150 3.05 -10.69 -5.84
N VAL A 151 3.87 -9.76 -6.31
CA VAL A 151 3.41 -8.46 -6.80
C VAL A 151 3.31 -8.51 -8.33
N ASP A 152 2.11 -8.29 -8.88
CA ASP A 152 1.88 -8.26 -10.33
C ASP A 152 2.22 -6.88 -10.91
N THR A 153 1.80 -5.82 -10.24
CA THR A 153 2.04 -4.44 -10.66
C THR A 153 2.72 -3.64 -9.56
N MET A 154 3.91 -3.11 -9.84
CA MET A 154 4.64 -2.21 -8.96
C MET A 154 4.55 -0.78 -9.48
N LEU A 155 3.92 0.10 -8.70
CA LEU A 155 3.78 1.51 -9.01
C LEU A 155 4.77 2.33 -8.18
N LEU A 156 5.78 2.88 -8.84
CA LEU A 156 6.74 3.78 -8.21
C LEU A 156 6.16 5.19 -8.20
N VAL A 157 6.08 5.82 -7.03
CA VAL A 157 5.61 7.21 -6.90
C VAL A 157 6.78 8.12 -6.56
N SER A 158 6.92 9.21 -7.30
CA SER A 158 7.92 10.26 -7.08
C SER A 158 7.28 11.64 -7.08
N ASP A 159 7.89 12.60 -6.43
CA ASP A 159 7.61 14.01 -6.70
C ASP A 159 8.24 14.44 -8.04
N CYS A 160 7.89 15.64 -8.54
CA CYS A 160 8.37 16.19 -9.82
C CYS A 160 9.76 16.82 -9.73
N SER A 161 10.65 16.34 -8.85
CA SER A 161 12.03 16.79 -8.74
C SER A 161 13.01 15.74 -9.26
N ARG A 162 14.16 16.19 -9.80
CA ARG A 162 15.24 15.27 -10.21
C ARG A 162 15.68 14.34 -9.07
N ARG A 163 15.75 14.84 -7.83
CA ARG A 163 16.09 14.03 -6.66
C ARG A 163 15.02 12.99 -6.33
N GLY A 164 13.76 13.32 -6.56
CA GLY A 164 12.64 12.38 -6.44
C GLY A 164 12.79 11.23 -7.44
N ILE A 165 13.05 11.55 -8.72
CA ILE A 165 13.27 10.54 -9.77
C ILE A 165 14.46 9.64 -9.44
N GLN A 166 15.58 10.20 -9.00
CA GLN A 166 16.75 9.41 -8.57
C GLN A 166 16.43 8.49 -7.38
N ALA A 167 15.56 8.93 -6.48
CA ALA A 167 15.11 8.08 -5.38
C ALA A 167 14.21 6.95 -5.87
N ALA A 168 13.30 7.20 -6.83
CA ALA A 168 12.48 6.18 -7.45
C ALA A 168 13.32 5.16 -8.23
N ALA A 169 14.37 5.61 -8.93
CA ALA A 169 15.31 4.73 -9.62
C ALA A 169 16.00 3.77 -8.65
N ARG A 170 16.47 4.28 -7.49
CA ARG A 170 17.05 3.41 -6.46
C ARG A 170 16.07 2.38 -5.91
N VAL A 171 14.79 2.75 -5.76
CA VAL A 171 13.75 1.79 -5.36
C VAL A 171 13.56 0.72 -6.44
N ALA A 172 13.59 1.10 -7.73
CA ALA A 172 13.52 0.14 -8.84
C ALA A 172 14.71 -0.84 -8.83
N GLU A 173 15.94 -0.34 -8.60
CA GLU A 173 17.14 -1.16 -8.44
C GLU A 173 17.00 -2.16 -7.29
N MET A 174 16.54 -1.69 -6.11
CA MET A 174 16.29 -2.56 -4.94
C MET A 174 15.27 -3.66 -5.24
N ILE A 175 14.19 -3.36 -5.98
CA ILE A 175 13.19 -4.35 -6.41
C ILE A 175 13.85 -5.46 -7.23
N GLY A 176 14.76 -5.10 -8.15
CA GLY A 176 15.54 -6.03 -8.94
C GLY A 176 16.49 -6.89 -8.09
N GLU A 177 17.24 -6.27 -7.16
CA GLU A 177 18.14 -6.97 -6.24
C GLU A 177 17.40 -7.95 -5.31
N MET A 178 16.16 -7.66 -4.97
CA MET A 178 15.29 -8.52 -4.15
C MET A 178 14.60 -9.62 -4.95
N GLU A 179 14.83 -9.71 -6.25
CA GLU A 179 14.23 -10.70 -7.16
C GLU A 179 12.69 -10.71 -7.14
N LEU A 180 12.06 -9.57 -6.86
CA LEU A 180 10.60 -9.49 -6.76
C LEU A 180 9.88 -9.65 -8.10
N ASN A 181 10.55 -9.41 -9.21
CA ASN A 181 10.11 -9.63 -10.59
C ASN A 181 8.61 -9.34 -10.84
N PRO A 182 8.11 -8.11 -10.58
CA PRO A 182 6.73 -7.77 -10.88
C PRO A 182 6.48 -7.92 -12.39
N ALA A 183 5.29 -8.37 -12.79
CA ALA A 183 4.93 -8.49 -14.21
C ALA A 183 4.94 -7.11 -14.90
N ARG A 184 4.68 -6.06 -14.14
CA ARG A 184 4.79 -4.66 -14.59
C ARG A 184 5.36 -3.77 -13.49
N MET A 185 6.26 -2.86 -13.85
CA MET A 185 6.75 -1.78 -12.99
C MET A 185 6.75 -0.48 -13.77
N GLY A 186 6.25 0.61 -13.16
CA GLY A 186 6.28 1.91 -13.80
C GLY A 186 6.18 3.07 -12.82
N LEU A 187 6.54 4.25 -13.31
CA LEU A 187 6.66 5.48 -12.54
C LEU A 187 5.41 6.35 -12.70
N ILE A 188 4.88 6.83 -11.59
CA ILE A 188 3.90 7.91 -11.50
C ILE A 188 4.60 9.11 -10.87
N VAL A 189 4.66 10.24 -11.59
CA VAL A 189 5.19 11.49 -11.03
C VAL A 189 4.04 12.29 -10.46
N ASN A 190 4.09 12.57 -9.16
CA ASN A 190 3.04 13.23 -8.40
C ASN A 190 3.35 14.71 -8.12
N ARG A 191 2.31 15.49 -7.87
CA ARG A 191 2.37 16.92 -7.50
C ARG A 191 3.08 17.77 -8.56
N ALA A 192 2.92 17.45 -9.85
CA ALA A 192 3.49 18.25 -10.90
C ALA A 192 2.69 19.55 -11.09
N PRO A 193 3.32 20.73 -11.05
CA PRO A 193 2.64 22.00 -11.32
C PRO A 193 1.99 21.98 -12.70
N GLY A 194 0.68 22.24 -12.75
CA GLY A 194 -0.09 22.19 -14.00
C GLY A 194 -0.13 20.82 -14.69
N GLY A 195 0.29 19.74 -14.02
CA GLY A 195 0.33 18.38 -14.61
C GLY A 195 1.43 18.18 -15.66
N VAL A 196 2.42 19.07 -15.72
CA VAL A 196 3.48 19.05 -16.74
C VAL A 196 4.85 18.85 -16.08
N LEU A 197 5.70 18.04 -16.70
CA LEU A 197 7.08 17.85 -16.27
C LEU A 197 8.04 18.75 -17.03
N ASP A 198 8.96 19.37 -16.29
CA ASP A 198 10.10 20.09 -16.87
C ASP A 198 11.03 19.15 -17.64
N ALA A 199 11.72 19.70 -18.64
CA ALA A 199 12.64 18.95 -19.49
C ALA A 199 13.70 18.19 -18.69
N GLY A 200 14.32 18.83 -17.67
CA GLY A 200 15.34 18.19 -16.85
C GLY A 200 14.81 17.01 -15.99
N VAL A 201 13.52 16.97 -15.65
CA VAL A 201 12.90 15.83 -14.98
C VAL A 201 12.67 14.69 -15.97
N ARG A 202 12.23 15.01 -17.21
CA ARG A 202 12.08 14.01 -18.28
C ARG A 202 13.41 13.35 -18.63
N GLU A 203 14.46 14.15 -18.82
CA GLU A 203 15.82 13.65 -19.05
C GLU A 203 16.30 12.71 -17.94
N GLU A 204 15.99 13.03 -16.67
CA GLU A 204 16.39 12.17 -15.55
C GLU A 204 15.60 10.84 -15.54
N ILE A 205 14.32 10.85 -15.92
CA ILE A 205 13.51 9.63 -16.08
C ILE A 205 14.09 8.73 -17.18
N GLU A 206 14.38 9.32 -18.36
CA GLU A 206 14.97 8.61 -19.50
C GLU A 206 16.35 8.03 -19.17
N LYS A 207 17.21 8.82 -18.51
CA LYS A 207 18.54 8.42 -18.07
C LYS A 207 18.53 7.16 -17.18
N HIS A 208 17.51 7.02 -16.34
CA HIS A 208 17.36 5.85 -15.46
C HIS A 208 16.52 4.73 -16.09
N GLY A 209 16.04 4.88 -17.31
CA GLY A 209 15.24 3.88 -18.02
C GLY A 209 13.92 3.55 -17.33
N LEU A 210 13.34 4.50 -16.57
CA LEU A 210 12.06 4.30 -15.89
C LEU A 210 10.89 4.44 -16.87
N GLU A 211 9.96 3.50 -16.87
CA GLU A 211 8.71 3.62 -17.63
C GLU A 211 7.80 4.64 -16.96
N LEU A 212 7.62 5.82 -17.57
CA LEU A 212 6.68 6.82 -17.08
C LEU A 212 5.24 6.43 -17.47
N LEU A 213 4.43 6.04 -16.50
CA LEU A 213 3.02 5.71 -16.68
C LEU A 213 2.14 6.95 -16.78
N GLY A 214 2.50 8.01 -16.07
CA GLY A 214 1.79 9.28 -16.11
C GLY A 214 2.18 10.27 -15.03
N VAL A 215 1.49 11.41 -15.06
CA VAL A 215 1.77 12.56 -14.19
C VAL A 215 0.49 12.97 -13.48
N LEU A 216 0.53 13.05 -12.17
CA LEU A 216 -0.55 13.57 -11.34
C LEU A 216 -0.30 15.06 -11.06
N PRO A 217 -1.27 15.94 -11.33
CA PRO A 217 -1.12 17.36 -11.08
C PRO A 217 -1.06 17.67 -9.59
N GLN A 218 -0.44 18.79 -9.25
CA GLN A 218 -0.64 19.41 -7.94
C GLN A 218 -2.07 19.90 -7.84
N ASP A 219 -2.76 19.61 -6.74
CA ASP A 219 -4.17 19.94 -6.56
C ASP A 219 -4.44 20.49 -5.16
N GLU A 220 -5.14 21.60 -5.09
CA GLU A 220 -5.49 22.28 -3.85
C GLU A 220 -6.50 21.50 -3.01
N GLY A 221 -7.42 20.77 -3.65
CA GLY A 221 -8.41 19.94 -2.94
C GLY A 221 -7.73 18.80 -2.19
N VAL A 222 -6.78 18.12 -2.83
CA VAL A 222 -5.97 17.08 -2.17
C VAL A 222 -5.15 17.65 -1.02
N TYR A 223 -4.54 18.82 -1.22
CA TYR A 223 -3.78 19.49 -0.17
C TYR A 223 -4.65 19.86 1.05
N ARG A 224 -5.86 20.38 0.81
CA ARG A 224 -6.80 20.72 1.90
C ARG A 224 -7.25 19.49 2.66
N CYS A 225 -7.59 18.40 1.98
CA CYS A 225 -7.93 17.14 2.65
C CYS A 225 -6.80 16.70 3.59
N ASP A 226 -5.54 16.78 3.14
CA ASP A 226 -4.37 16.42 3.94
C ASP A 226 -4.19 17.34 5.17
N CYS A 227 -4.48 18.65 5.03
CA CYS A 227 -4.41 19.61 6.13
C CYS A 227 -5.56 19.46 7.15
N ASP A 228 -6.77 19.17 6.66
CA ASP A 228 -7.99 19.15 7.47
C ASP A 228 -8.29 17.75 8.05
N GLY A 229 -7.50 16.73 7.68
CA GLY A 229 -7.73 15.33 8.05
C GLY A 229 -8.94 14.72 7.35
N GLU A 230 -9.33 15.26 6.20
CA GLU A 230 -10.45 14.76 5.41
C GLU A 230 -10.02 13.68 4.42
N PRO A 231 -10.85 12.66 4.16
CA PRO A 231 -10.49 11.54 3.30
C PRO A 231 -10.37 11.95 1.83
N SER A 232 -9.14 12.10 1.35
CA SER A 232 -8.88 12.52 -0.03
C SER A 232 -9.35 11.51 -1.09
N ALA A 233 -9.50 10.24 -0.75
CA ALA A 233 -10.12 9.24 -1.61
C ALA A 233 -11.61 9.55 -1.91
N LYS A 234 -12.30 10.28 -1.04
CA LYS A 234 -13.71 10.69 -1.23
C LYS A 234 -13.88 11.98 -2.04
N LEU A 235 -12.81 12.60 -2.53
CA LEU A 235 -12.91 13.71 -3.47
C LEU A 235 -13.74 13.32 -4.71
N PRO A 236 -14.44 14.29 -5.34
CA PRO A 236 -15.24 14.02 -6.54
C PRO A 236 -14.43 13.35 -7.65
N GLY A 237 -15.04 12.44 -8.41
CA GLY A 237 -14.40 11.77 -9.55
C GLY A 237 -13.92 12.71 -10.66
N THR A 238 -14.40 13.97 -10.65
CA THR A 238 -13.95 15.07 -11.53
C THR A 238 -12.69 15.78 -11.03
N ASN A 239 -12.18 15.43 -9.84
CA ASN A 239 -10.92 15.98 -9.35
C ASN A 239 -9.79 15.70 -10.34
N PRO A 240 -8.91 16.69 -10.66
CA PRO A 240 -7.86 16.55 -11.67
C PRO A 240 -6.90 15.38 -11.39
N VAL A 241 -6.56 15.13 -10.11
CA VAL A 241 -5.67 14.01 -9.74
C VAL A 241 -6.37 12.68 -10.00
N LYS A 242 -7.64 12.52 -9.61
CA LYS A 242 -8.42 11.30 -9.86
C LYS A 242 -8.63 11.06 -11.35
N THR A 243 -8.84 12.12 -12.13
CA THR A 243 -8.98 12.02 -13.59
C THR A 243 -7.67 11.52 -14.23
N ALA A 244 -6.54 12.13 -13.89
CA ALA A 244 -5.24 11.70 -14.40
C ALA A 244 -4.90 10.27 -13.95
N LEU A 245 -5.18 9.92 -12.69
CA LEU A 245 -4.96 8.56 -12.20
C LEU A 245 -5.81 7.53 -12.94
N LYS A 246 -7.08 7.85 -13.22
CA LYS A 246 -7.96 6.97 -14.01
C LYS A 246 -7.37 6.68 -15.38
N GLU A 247 -6.82 7.67 -16.08
CA GLU A 247 -6.16 7.49 -17.37
C GLU A 247 -4.94 6.57 -17.26
N ILE A 248 -4.13 6.76 -16.21
CA ILE A 248 -2.99 5.90 -15.90
C ILE A 248 -3.45 4.46 -15.69
N MET A 249 -4.43 4.22 -14.83
CA MET A 249 -4.92 2.87 -14.54
C MET A 249 -5.49 2.18 -15.78
N GLN A 250 -6.23 2.91 -16.61
CA GLN A 250 -6.74 2.39 -17.89
C GLN A 250 -5.61 2.04 -18.89
N SER A 251 -4.55 2.85 -18.96
CA SER A 251 -3.41 2.61 -19.86
C SER A 251 -2.64 1.35 -19.52
N ILE A 252 -2.69 0.92 -18.26
CA ILE A 252 -2.05 -0.32 -17.79
C ILE A 252 -3.01 -1.52 -17.72
N GLY A 253 -4.26 -1.36 -18.17
CA GLY A 253 -5.25 -2.43 -18.24
C GLY A 253 -6.01 -2.69 -16.93
N LEU A 254 -5.91 -1.78 -15.98
CA LEU A 254 -6.59 -1.81 -14.67
C LEU A 254 -7.80 -0.89 -14.62
#